data_2714690c328539988add3b7c4e935bdf
#
_entry.id   2714690c328539988add3b7c4e935bdf
#
_cell.length_a   1.000
_cell.length_b   1.000
_cell.length_c   1.000
_cell.angle_alpha   90.00
_cell.angle_beta   90.00
_cell.angle_gamma   90.00
#
_symmetry.space_group_name_H-M   'P 1'
#
loop_
_entity.id
_entity.type
_entity.pdbx_description
1 polymer ?
#
loop_
_entity_poly.entity_id
_entity_poly.type
_entity_poly.pdbx_seq_one_letter_code
_entity_poly.pdbx_strand_id
1 'polypeptide(L)'
;TLMHDIVLAQNDQAYHEAFFTHYWRLLSQGVTKDAFLFLLRALSGFRSDEMDGLVRAIVQEQGTALGEEEYLGVPITKGFRLRELVRELMQACVSRGIAPYVITASPEPLVRAALRFYRVPAAGCLGINLKEQDGIFLNRLIEPLPIEEGKITCIRKHIHTDTPLLGAGDSMNDYGMLNYASVRDANDRENEVTKLARENGWHILKA
;
A
#
# COMPACT_ATOMS: atom_id res chain seq x y z
N THR A 1 2.87 -22.86 -17.64
CA THR A 1 3.34 -21.57 -17.09
C THR A 1 2.65 -21.29 -15.78
N LEU A 2 3.25 -20.55 -14.85
CA LEU A 2 2.69 -20.27 -13.50
C LEU A 2 1.26 -19.68 -13.53
N MET A 3 0.92 -18.85 -14.52
CA MET A 3 -0.47 -18.39 -14.70
C MET A 3 -1.42 -19.56 -15.09
N HIS A 4 -0.93 -20.51 -15.84
CA HIS A 4 -1.67 -21.73 -16.16
C HIS A 4 -1.90 -22.59 -14.91
N ASP A 5 -0.91 -22.65 -13.99
CA ASP A 5 -1.02 -23.42 -12.74
C ASP A 5 -2.05 -22.79 -11.79
N ILE A 6 -2.13 -21.44 -11.74
CA ILE A 6 -3.19 -20.74 -10.98
C ILE A 6 -4.59 -21.09 -11.54
N VAL A 7 -4.76 -21.08 -12.86
CA VAL A 7 -6.05 -21.37 -13.50
C VAL A 7 -6.45 -22.82 -13.36
N LEU A 8 -5.49 -23.75 -13.33
CA LEU A 8 -5.70 -25.19 -13.21
C LEU A 8 -5.57 -25.73 -11.78
N ALA A 9 -5.46 -24.85 -10.76
CA ALA A 9 -5.41 -25.29 -9.38
C ALA A 9 -6.66 -26.12 -9.02
N GLN A 10 -6.43 -27.31 -8.51
CA GLN A 10 -7.52 -28.27 -8.22
C GLN A 10 -8.13 -28.09 -6.83
N ASN A 11 -7.53 -27.27 -5.99
CA ASN A 11 -7.99 -26.94 -4.64
C ASN A 11 -7.39 -25.62 -4.16
N ASP A 12 -7.92 -25.07 -3.06
CA ASP A 12 -7.53 -23.78 -2.51
C ASP A 12 -6.05 -23.71 -2.16
N GLN A 13 -5.47 -24.78 -1.63
CA GLN A 13 -4.04 -24.79 -1.28
C GLN A 13 -3.16 -24.64 -2.53
N ALA A 14 -3.40 -25.44 -3.57
CA ALA A 14 -2.66 -25.36 -4.83
C ALA A 14 -2.82 -23.97 -5.49
N TYR A 15 -4.01 -23.37 -5.39
CA TYR A 15 -4.25 -22.00 -5.84
C TYR A 15 -3.40 -20.99 -5.07
N HIS A 16 -3.40 -21.04 -3.74
CA HIS A 16 -2.62 -20.15 -2.91
C HIS A 16 -1.12 -20.27 -3.16
N GLU A 17 -0.61 -21.48 -3.27
CA GLU A 17 0.81 -21.74 -3.57
C GLU A 17 1.21 -21.19 -4.93
N ALA A 18 0.43 -21.44 -5.97
CA ALA A 18 0.69 -20.91 -7.32
C ALA A 18 0.60 -19.39 -7.38
N PHE A 19 -0.40 -18.81 -6.69
CA PHE A 19 -0.59 -17.36 -6.60
C PHE A 19 0.60 -16.69 -5.90
N PHE A 20 0.98 -17.18 -4.73
CA PHE A 20 2.13 -16.68 -3.97
C PHE A 20 3.44 -16.79 -4.77
N THR A 21 3.68 -17.96 -5.38
CA THR A 21 4.88 -18.21 -6.18
C THR A 21 4.98 -17.24 -7.36
N HIS A 22 3.86 -16.95 -8.02
CA HIS A 22 3.84 -15.99 -9.13
C HIS A 22 4.12 -14.56 -8.66
N TYR A 23 3.47 -14.13 -7.60
CA TYR A 23 3.69 -12.81 -7.00
C TYR A 23 5.14 -12.62 -6.57
N TRP A 24 5.70 -13.60 -5.84
CA TRP A 24 7.07 -13.55 -5.35
C TRP A 24 8.10 -13.56 -6.48
N ARG A 25 7.83 -14.30 -7.54
CA ARG A 25 8.67 -14.30 -8.74
C ARG A 25 8.74 -12.92 -9.38
N LEU A 26 7.62 -12.23 -9.50
CA LEU A 26 7.59 -10.86 -10.04
C LEU A 26 8.43 -9.91 -9.17
N LEU A 27 8.30 -9.98 -7.84
CA LEU A 27 9.10 -9.18 -6.92
C LEU A 27 10.61 -9.48 -7.04
N SER A 28 11.00 -10.76 -7.05
CA SER A 28 12.40 -11.18 -7.12
C SER A 28 13.08 -10.81 -8.45
N GLN A 29 12.31 -10.64 -9.51
CA GLN A 29 12.77 -10.15 -10.82
C GLN A 29 12.79 -8.61 -10.90
N GLY A 30 12.44 -7.89 -9.84
CA GLY A 30 12.38 -6.42 -9.84
C GLY A 30 11.20 -5.85 -10.62
N VAL A 31 10.21 -6.69 -11.03
CA VAL A 31 9.02 -6.25 -11.79
C VAL A 31 7.92 -5.84 -10.79
N THR A 32 8.24 -4.90 -9.92
CA THR A 32 7.42 -4.52 -8.76
C THR A 32 6.03 -3.99 -9.17
N LYS A 33 5.97 -3.19 -10.23
CA LYS A 33 4.69 -2.67 -10.76
C LYS A 33 3.74 -3.81 -11.15
N ASP A 34 4.24 -4.80 -11.87
CA ASP A 34 3.42 -5.94 -12.31
C ASP A 34 2.98 -6.81 -11.13
N ALA A 35 3.82 -6.96 -10.10
CA ALA A 35 3.46 -7.63 -8.86
C ALA A 35 2.28 -6.92 -8.16
N PHE A 36 2.33 -5.60 -8.03
CA PHE A 36 1.24 -4.82 -7.45
C PHE A 36 -0.04 -4.91 -8.26
N LEU A 37 0.06 -4.82 -9.59
CA LEU A 37 -1.09 -4.97 -10.47
C LEU A 37 -1.68 -6.38 -10.47
N PHE A 38 -0.85 -7.40 -10.29
CA PHE A 38 -1.30 -8.77 -10.11
C PHE A 38 -2.15 -8.93 -8.85
N LEU A 39 -1.68 -8.40 -7.70
CA LEU A 39 -2.47 -8.39 -6.46
C LEU A 39 -3.78 -7.62 -6.61
N LEU A 40 -3.75 -6.45 -7.25
CA LEU A 40 -4.95 -5.65 -7.47
C LEU A 40 -5.99 -6.41 -8.30
N ARG A 41 -5.55 -7.08 -9.37
CA ARG A 41 -6.44 -7.85 -10.25
C ARG A 41 -7.11 -9.05 -9.55
N ALA A 42 -6.50 -9.55 -8.47
CA ALA A 42 -7.13 -10.57 -7.64
C ALA A 42 -8.44 -10.09 -6.98
N LEU A 43 -8.66 -8.78 -6.87
CA LEU A 43 -9.92 -8.22 -6.39
C LEU A 43 -11.01 -8.17 -7.47
N SER A 44 -10.70 -8.49 -8.74
CA SER A 44 -11.70 -8.50 -9.80
C SER A 44 -12.79 -9.55 -9.52
N GLY A 45 -14.04 -9.13 -9.59
CA GLY A 45 -15.20 -9.95 -9.25
C GLY A 45 -15.65 -9.85 -7.79
N PHE A 46 -14.82 -9.32 -6.89
CA PHE A 46 -15.25 -9.03 -5.52
C PHE A 46 -16.17 -7.81 -5.49
N ARG A 47 -17.01 -7.75 -4.47
CA ARG A 47 -17.83 -6.58 -4.19
C ARG A 47 -17.06 -5.56 -3.33
N SER A 48 -17.26 -4.29 -3.61
CA SER A 48 -16.60 -3.22 -2.86
C SER A 48 -17.03 -3.17 -1.37
N ASP A 49 -18.26 -3.60 -1.05
CA ASP A 49 -18.78 -3.69 0.31
C ASP A 49 -18.18 -4.86 1.13
N GLU A 50 -17.52 -5.82 0.49
CA GLU A 50 -16.84 -6.93 1.18
C GLU A 50 -15.47 -6.55 1.76
N MET A 51 -14.90 -5.42 1.33
CA MET A 51 -13.52 -5.05 1.69
C MET A 51 -13.31 -4.85 3.19
N ASP A 52 -14.28 -4.32 3.92
CA ASP A 52 -14.18 -4.15 5.38
C ASP A 52 -14.15 -5.51 6.11
N GLY A 53 -14.93 -6.47 5.62
CA GLY A 53 -14.93 -7.85 6.13
C GLY A 53 -13.60 -8.55 5.86
N LEU A 54 -13.08 -8.41 4.64
CA LEU A 54 -11.80 -8.98 4.23
C LEU A 54 -10.63 -8.44 5.07
N VAL A 55 -10.54 -7.12 5.25
CA VAL A 55 -9.48 -6.53 6.09
C VAL A 55 -9.60 -6.99 7.53
N ARG A 56 -10.81 -7.07 8.08
CA ARG A 56 -11.04 -7.59 9.44
C ARG A 56 -10.55 -9.02 9.59
N ALA A 57 -10.85 -9.89 8.62
CA ALA A 57 -10.42 -11.28 8.61
C ALA A 57 -8.88 -11.37 8.55
N ILE A 58 -8.23 -10.61 7.66
CA ILE A 58 -6.77 -10.55 7.54
C ILE A 58 -6.12 -10.13 8.87
N VAL A 59 -6.62 -9.06 9.50
CA VAL A 59 -6.05 -8.58 10.78
C VAL A 59 -6.26 -9.58 11.90
N GLN A 60 -7.39 -10.29 11.93
CA GLN A 60 -7.65 -11.34 12.92
C GLN A 60 -6.74 -12.55 12.73
N GLU A 61 -6.54 -12.99 11.50
CA GLU A 61 -5.69 -14.14 11.15
C GLU A 61 -4.21 -13.83 11.41
N GLN A 62 -3.73 -12.70 10.91
CA GLN A 62 -2.32 -12.31 11.03
C GLN A 62 -1.95 -11.88 12.45
N GLY A 63 -2.90 -11.36 13.22
CA GLY A 63 -2.66 -10.79 14.53
C GLY A 63 -1.84 -9.49 14.48
N THR A 64 -1.49 -8.98 15.66
CA THR A 64 -0.75 -7.71 15.82
C THR A 64 0.73 -7.91 16.20
N ALA A 65 1.12 -9.13 16.56
CA ALA A 65 2.50 -9.48 16.86
C ALA A 65 3.30 -9.57 15.56
N LEU A 66 4.24 -8.65 15.38
CA LEU A 66 5.16 -8.70 14.25
C LEU A 66 6.11 -9.89 14.42
N GLY A 67 6.36 -10.61 13.35
CA GLY A 67 7.25 -11.76 13.32
C GLY A 67 7.65 -12.11 11.91
N GLU A 68 8.47 -13.14 11.80
CA GLU A 68 8.84 -13.74 10.53
C GLU A 68 8.36 -15.18 10.50
N GLU A 69 7.93 -15.65 9.35
CA GLU A 69 7.64 -17.04 9.08
C GLU A 69 8.15 -17.40 7.68
N GLU A 70 8.32 -18.69 7.45
CA GLU A 70 8.71 -19.17 6.13
C GLU A 70 7.48 -19.76 5.42
N TYR A 71 7.23 -19.29 4.19
CA TYR A 71 6.21 -19.86 3.32
C TYR A 71 6.80 -20.21 1.96
N LEU A 72 6.75 -21.48 1.59
CA LEU A 72 7.34 -22.04 0.37
C LEU A 72 8.84 -21.68 0.19
N GLY A 73 9.62 -21.72 1.27
CA GLY A 73 11.05 -21.39 1.24
C GLY A 73 11.35 -19.89 1.22
N VAL A 74 10.32 -19.05 1.36
CA VAL A 74 10.47 -17.59 1.34
C VAL A 74 10.20 -17.04 2.74
N PRO A 75 11.13 -16.26 3.32
CA PRO A 75 10.86 -15.56 4.57
C PRO A 75 9.85 -14.44 4.32
N ILE A 76 8.74 -14.45 5.04
CA ILE A 76 7.70 -13.44 4.99
C ILE A 76 7.49 -12.82 6.35
N THR A 77 7.23 -11.51 6.37
CA THR A 77 6.84 -10.81 7.59
C THR A 77 5.35 -11.06 7.85
N LYS A 78 5.00 -11.45 9.07
CA LYS A 78 3.61 -11.56 9.52
C LYS A 78 3.27 -10.53 10.57
N GLY A 79 1.97 -10.41 10.83
CA GLY A 79 1.41 -9.46 11.77
C GLY A 79 1.04 -8.15 11.11
N PHE A 80 0.01 -7.51 11.65
CA PHE A 80 -0.55 -6.28 11.13
C PHE A 80 -0.66 -5.26 12.27
N ARG A 81 0.28 -4.30 12.33
CA ARG A 81 0.35 -3.33 13.41
C ARG A 81 0.29 -1.90 12.88
N LEU A 82 -0.60 -1.11 13.48
CA LEU A 82 -0.66 0.32 13.21
C LEU A 82 0.62 1.01 13.73
N ARG A 83 1.16 1.92 12.96
CA ARG A 83 2.22 2.84 13.38
C ARG A 83 1.58 4.02 14.11
N GLU A 84 1.56 3.96 15.43
CA GLU A 84 0.89 4.96 16.26
C GLU A 84 1.43 6.37 16.02
N LEU A 85 2.75 6.53 15.90
CA LEU A 85 3.36 7.84 15.65
C LEU A 85 2.86 8.47 14.34
N VAL A 86 2.67 7.67 13.29
CA VAL A 86 2.11 8.17 12.01
C VAL A 86 0.65 8.59 12.19
N ARG A 87 -0.15 7.81 12.93
CA ARG A 87 -1.53 8.17 13.23
C ARG A 87 -1.62 9.46 14.05
N GLU A 88 -0.77 9.62 15.06
CA GLU A 88 -0.68 10.83 15.88
C GLU A 88 -0.27 12.06 15.04
N LEU A 89 0.70 11.90 14.12
CA LEU A 89 1.07 12.94 13.18
C LEU A 89 -0.12 13.37 12.31
N MET A 90 -0.87 12.40 11.77
CA MET A 90 -2.08 12.70 10.98
C MET A 90 -3.15 13.39 11.84
N GLN A 91 -3.36 12.99 13.09
CA GLN A 91 -4.27 13.67 14.04
C GLN A 91 -3.82 15.11 14.32
N ALA A 92 -2.51 15.32 14.52
CA ALA A 92 -1.96 16.66 14.71
C ALA A 92 -2.10 17.55 13.46
N CYS A 93 -2.03 16.98 12.26
CA CYS A 93 -2.34 17.69 11.02
C CYS A 93 -3.81 18.14 11.00
N VAL A 94 -4.74 17.21 11.23
CA VAL A 94 -6.18 17.50 11.25
C VAL A 94 -6.52 18.59 12.26
N SER A 95 -5.96 18.53 13.48
CA SER A 95 -6.21 19.53 14.53
C SER A 95 -5.73 20.95 14.16
N ARG A 96 -4.87 21.05 13.14
CA ARG A 96 -4.34 22.32 12.59
C ARG A 96 -4.95 22.71 11.25
N GLY A 97 -6.03 22.03 10.84
CA GLY A 97 -6.69 22.29 9.56
C GLY A 97 -5.93 21.77 8.33
N ILE A 98 -4.93 20.91 8.52
CA ILE A 98 -4.17 20.28 7.43
C ILE A 98 -4.85 18.95 7.10
N ALA A 99 -5.20 18.75 5.83
CA ALA A 99 -5.85 17.53 5.34
C ALA A 99 -4.81 16.44 5.01
N PRO A 100 -4.67 15.35 5.80
CA PRO A 100 -3.75 14.26 5.48
C PRO A 100 -4.34 13.32 4.42
N TYR A 101 -3.55 12.97 3.42
CA TYR A 101 -3.89 12.00 2.38
C TYR A 101 -2.95 10.80 2.44
N VAL A 102 -3.48 9.62 2.15
CA VAL A 102 -2.67 8.40 1.97
C VAL A 102 -2.49 8.15 0.48
N ILE A 103 -1.24 8.07 0.03
CA ILE A 103 -0.87 7.79 -1.36
C ILE A 103 -0.10 6.47 -1.39
N THR A 104 -0.63 5.45 -2.04
CA THR A 104 -0.10 4.10 -1.92
C THR A 104 -0.10 3.32 -3.23
N ALA A 105 0.90 2.47 -3.42
CA ALA A 105 0.91 1.46 -4.49
C ALA A 105 0.13 0.18 -4.13
N SER A 106 -0.48 0.13 -2.94
CA SER A 106 -1.36 -0.96 -2.53
C SER A 106 -2.78 -0.79 -3.08
N PRO A 107 -3.59 -1.86 -3.16
CA PRO A 107 -4.98 -1.77 -3.58
C PRO A 107 -5.79 -0.80 -2.71
N GLU A 108 -6.28 0.29 -3.31
CA GLU A 108 -7.00 1.36 -2.60
C GLU A 108 -8.18 0.86 -1.77
N PRO A 109 -9.02 -0.08 -2.26
CA PRO A 109 -10.17 -0.55 -1.48
C PRO A 109 -9.75 -1.18 -0.14
N LEU A 110 -8.68 -1.96 -0.13
CA LEU A 110 -8.14 -2.58 1.09
C LEU A 110 -7.54 -1.54 2.03
N VAL A 111 -6.78 -0.56 1.50
CA VAL A 111 -6.20 0.50 2.33
C VAL A 111 -7.29 1.37 2.95
N ARG A 112 -8.34 1.75 2.19
CA ARG A 112 -9.49 2.48 2.74
C ARG A 112 -10.20 1.71 3.85
N ALA A 113 -10.38 0.40 3.69
CA ALA A 113 -10.95 -0.46 4.73
C ALA A 113 -10.05 -0.51 5.98
N ALA A 114 -8.73 -0.63 5.81
CA ALA A 114 -7.76 -0.60 6.91
C ALA A 114 -7.78 0.76 7.65
N LEU A 115 -7.83 1.89 6.92
CA LEU A 115 -7.92 3.23 7.52
C LEU A 115 -9.18 3.36 8.39
N ARG A 116 -10.33 2.84 7.94
CA ARG A 116 -11.57 2.80 8.73
C ARG A 116 -11.42 1.91 9.95
N PHE A 117 -10.90 0.70 9.77
CA PHE A 117 -10.70 -0.27 10.84
C PHE A 117 -9.86 0.29 11.98
N TYR A 118 -8.73 0.93 11.66
CA TYR A 118 -7.81 1.53 12.63
C TYR A 118 -8.16 2.97 13.01
N ARG A 119 -9.26 3.52 12.50
CA ARG A 119 -9.69 4.91 12.74
C ARG A 119 -8.58 5.93 12.46
N VAL A 120 -7.87 5.74 11.36
CA VAL A 120 -6.83 6.68 10.92
C VAL A 120 -7.49 7.91 10.27
N PRO A 121 -7.19 9.14 10.70
CA PRO A 121 -7.85 10.34 10.23
C PRO A 121 -7.27 10.81 8.88
N ALA A 122 -7.59 10.10 7.80
CA ALA A 122 -7.22 10.48 6.44
C ALA A 122 -8.36 11.26 5.76
N ALA A 123 -8.04 12.39 5.14
CA ALA A 123 -8.97 13.16 4.30
C ALA A 123 -9.29 12.43 3.00
N GLY A 124 -8.36 11.58 2.52
CA GLY A 124 -8.54 10.74 1.36
C GLY A 124 -7.45 9.69 1.24
N CYS A 125 -7.69 8.73 0.34
CA CYS A 125 -6.74 7.70 -0.04
C CYS A 125 -6.69 7.60 -1.56
N LEU A 126 -5.49 7.60 -2.12
CA LEU A 126 -5.22 7.37 -3.54
C LEU A 126 -4.33 6.14 -3.64
N GLY A 127 -4.89 5.05 -4.10
CA GLY A 127 -4.22 3.77 -4.29
C GLY A 127 -4.36 3.26 -5.72
N ILE A 128 -3.72 2.13 -6.01
CA ILE A 128 -4.05 1.44 -7.26
C ILE A 128 -5.47 0.88 -7.15
N ASN A 129 -6.28 1.09 -8.20
CA ASN A 129 -7.70 0.74 -8.12
C ASN A 129 -8.23 0.18 -9.43
N LEU A 130 -9.33 -0.58 -9.33
CA LEU A 130 -10.11 -1.10 -10.44
C LEU A 130 -11.38 -0.27 -10.62
N LYS A 131 -11.87 -0.20 -11.85
CA LYS A 131 -13.20 0.33 -12.11
C LYS A 131 -14.25 -0.56 -11.44
N GLU A 132 -15.29 0.07 -10.94
CA GLU A 132 -16.42 -0.59 -10.31
C GLU A 132 -17.67 -0.39 -11.16
N GLN A 133 -18.50 -1.42 -11.22
CA GLN A 133 -19.85 -1.37 -11.81
C GLN A 133 -20.78 -2.19 -10.93
N ASP A 134 -21.88 -1.60 -10.52
CA ASP A 134 -22.89 -2.23 -9.65
C ASP A 134 -22.32 -2.83 -8.35
N GLY A 135 -21.29 -2.17 -7.78
CA GLY A 135 -20.61 -2.61 -6.58
C GLY A 135 -19.57 -3.72 -6.80
N ILE A 136 -19.27 -4.10 -8.04
CA ILE A 136 -18.33 -5.18 -8.37
C ILE A 136 -17.10 -4.61 -9.07
N PHE A 137 -15.90 -5.01 -8.62
CA PHE A 137 -14.65 -4.62 -9.26
C PHE A 137 -14.47 -5.33 -10.60
N LEU A 138 -14.26 -4.53 -11.65
CA LEU A 138 -13.96 -5.01 -12.99
C LEU A 138 -12.45 -5.14 -13.19
N ASN A 139 -11.99 -6.05 -14.06
CA ASN A 139 -10.56 -6.14 -14.42
C ASN A 139 -10.14 -4.96 -15.34
N ARG A 140 -10.35 -3.74 -14.88
CA ARG A 140 -10.02 -2.49 -15.57
C ARG A 140 -9.38 -1.51 -14.60
N LEU A 141 -8.15 -1.10 -14.87
CA LEU A 141 -7.40 -0.16 -14.05
C LEU A 141 -7.99 1.26 -14.10
N ILE A 142 -7.86 1.98 -12.99
CA ILE A 142 -8.07 3.43 -12.92
C ILE A 142 -6.70 4.11 -12.98
N GLU A 143 -6.54 5.03 -13.94
CA GLU A 143 -5.31 5.82 -14.11
C GLU A 143 -5.49 7.27 -13.59
N PRO A 144 -4.42 7.92 -13.10
CA PRO A 144 -3.03 7.45 -13.01
C PRO A 144 -2.80 6.48 -11.85
N LEU A 145 -1.77 5.62 -12.00
CA LEU A 145 -1.37 4.69 -10.95
C LEU A 145 -0.41 5.39 -9.97
N PRO A 146 -0.64 5.38 -8.65
CA PRO A 146 0.22 6.00 -7.64
C PRO A 146 1.44 5.13 -7.30
N ILE A 147 2.24 4.83 -8.30
CA ILE A 147 3.47 4.06 -8.21
C ILE A 147 4.62 4.99 -8.59
N GLU A 148 5.65 5.07 -7.76
CA GLU A 148 6.82 5.93 -7.98
C GLU A 148 6.41 7.38 -8.34
N GLU A 149 6.85 7.90 -9.48
CA GLU A 149 6.50 9.24 -9.98
C GLU A 149 5.00 9.42 -10.23
N GLY A 150 4.26 8.35 -10.41
CA GLY A 150 2.80 8.37 -10.52
C GLY A 150 2.12 8.90 -9.27
N LYS A 151 2.75 8.84 -8.09
CA LYS A 151 2.26 9.48 -6.86
C LYS A 151 2.12 10.98 -7.01
N ILE A 152 3.10 11.65 -7.61
CA ILE A 152 3.05 13.09 -7.89
C ILE A 152 1.91 13.40 -8.86
N THR A 153 1.76 12.60 -9.91
CA THR A 153 0.67 12.75 -10.86
C THR A 153 -0.70 12.63 -10.19
N CYS A 154 -0.86 11.66 -9.29
CA CYS A 154 -2.09 11.50 -8.50
C CYS A 154 -2.35 12.70 -7.57
N ILE A 155 -1.31 13.21 -6.89
CA ILE A 155 -1.43 14.39 -6.02
C ILE A 155 -1.92 15.58 -6.82
N ARG A 156 -1.28 15.90 -7.95
CA ARG A 156 -1.66 17.05 -8.80
C ARG A 156 -3.08 16.91 -9.31
N LYS A 157 -3.47 15.72 -9.75
CA LYS A 157 -4.78 15.47 -10.36
C LYS A 157 -5.94 15.48 -9.37
N HIS A 158 -5.73 14.94 -8.15
CA HIS A 158 -6.82 14.66 -7.23
C HIS A 158 -6.81 15.50 -5.95
N ILE A 159 -5.65 16.04 -5.56
CA ILE A 159 -5.54 16.88 -4.36
C ILE A 159 -5.42 18.36 -4.75
N HIS A 160 -5.09 18.64 -6.01
CA HIS A 160 -4.97 19.99 -6.55
C HIS A 160 -3.98 20.88 -5.78
N THR A 161 -2.87 20.31 -5.34
CA THR A 161 -1.78 21.07 -4.71
C THR A 161 -0.53 21.03 -5.55
N ASP A 162 0.13 22.17 -5.67
CA ASP A 162 1.40 22.28 -6.37
C ASP A 162 2.56 21.79 -5.51
N THR A 163 2.45 21.93 -4.17
CA THR A 163 3.46 21.45 -3.24
C THR A 163 2.80 21.04 -1.93
N PRO A 164 2.78 19.74 -1.60
CA PRO A 164 2.35 19.29 -0.29
C PRO A 164 3.21 19.90 0.82
N LEU A 165 2.58 20.32 1.93
CA LEU A 165 3.29 20.87 3.07
C LEU A 165 4.25 19.85 3.67
N LEU A 166 3.79 18.59 3.81
CA LEU A 166 4.53 17.48 4.42
C LEU A 166 4.36 16.22 3.58
N GLY A 167 5.44 15.54 3.29
CA GLY A 167 5.49 14.18 2.74
C GLY A 167 6.13 13.22 3.72
N ALA A 168 5.50 12.09 3.97
CA ALA A 168 6.05 11.01 4.79
C ALA A 168 6.04 9.69 4.02
N GLY A 169 7.13 8.92 4.10
CA GLY A 169 7.28 7.66 3.38
C GLY A 169 8.38 6.77 3.94
N ASP A 170 8.45 5.52 3.48
CA ASP A 170 9.38 4.52 4.02
C ASP A 170 10.13 3.70 2.97
N SER A 171 9.98 4.03 1.69
CA SER A 171 10.59 3.27 0.59
C SER A 171 11.02 4.15 -0.57
N MET A 172 11.87 3.62 -1.47
CA MET A 172 12.25 4.31 -2.71
C MET A 172 11.05 4.60 -3.62
N ASN A 173 9.97 3.85 -3.48
CA ASN A 173 8.70 4.11 -4.17
C ASN A 173 8.05 5.44 -3.73
N ASP A 174 8.47 5.99 -2.58
CA ASP A 174 8.01 7.27 -2.04
C ASP A 174 8.95 8.44 -2.36
N TYR A 175 10.15 8.17 -2.85
CA TYR A 175 11.22 9.15 -3.01
C TYR A 175 10.79 10.38 -3.82
N GLY A 176 10.14 10.18 -4.97
CA GLY A 176 9.62 11.27 -5.78
C GLY A 176 8.60 12.14 -5.02
N MET A 177 7.66 11.50 -4.31
CA MET A 177 6.66 12.19 -3.49
C MET A 177 7.31 12.96 -2.32
N LEU A 178 8.31 12.37 -1.66
CA LEU A 178 9.06 13.05 -0.59
C LEU A 178 9.77 14.29 -1.12
N ASN A 179 10.45 14.19 -2.26
CA ASN A 179 11.11 15.33 -2.89
C ASN A 179 10.14 16.42 -3.37
N TYR A 180 8.90 16.04 -3.66
CA TYR A 180 7.86 16.97 -4.10
C TYR A 180 7.26 17.79 -2.93
N ALA A 181 7.41 17.34 -1.68
CA ALA A 181 6.91 18.01 -0.48
C ALA A 181 7.88 19.07 0.06
N SER A 182 7.34 20.09 0.76
CA SER A 182 8.13 21.13 1.42
C SER A 182 8.92 20.57 2.62
N VAL A 183 8.28 19.77 3.45
CA VAL A 183 8.87 19.06 4.60
C VAL A 183 8.87 17.57 4.30
N ARG A 184 9.97 16.90 4.60
CA ARG A 184 10.19 15.50 4.25
C ARG A 184 10.47 14.70 5.51
N ASP A 185 9.65 13.68 5.74
CA ASP A 185 9.79 12.72 6.83
C ASP A 185 10.03 11.31 6.27
N ALA A 186 11.17 10.72 6.59
CA ALA A 186 11.40 9.30 6.31
C ALA A 186 11.02 8.47 7.55
N ASN A 187 10.18 7.46 7.37
CA ASN A 187 9.96 6.46 8.42
C ASN A 187 11.19 5.56 8.53
N ASP A 188 11.77 5.45 9.73
CA ASP A 188 13.01 4.69 9.93
C ASP A 188 12.79 3.18 9.69
N ARG A 189 13.37 2.68 8.61
CA ARG A 189 13.40 1.27 8.21
C ARG A 189 14.80 0.75 8.01
N GLU A 190 15.83 1.59 8.34
CA GLU A 190 17.23 1.28 8.08
C GLU A 190 17.53 0.88 6.62
N ASN A 191 16.76 1.44 5.67
CA ASN A 191 16.86 1.17 4.25
C ASN A 191 17.47 2.38 3.48
N GLU A 192 17.44 2.30 2.15
CA GLU A 192 17.99 3.33 1.27
C GLU A 192 17.35 4.71 1.47
N VAL A 193 16.03 4.78 1.68
CA VAL A 193 15.34 6.06 1.96
C VAL A 193 15.80 6.65 3.28
N THR A 194 15.96 5.83 4.33
CA THR A 194 16.48 6.30 5.62
C THR A 194 17.92 6.83 5.50
N LYS A 195 18.75 6.16 4.66
CA LYS A 195 20.12 6.63 4.37
C LYS A 195 20.09 7.98 3.67
N LEU A 196 19.30 8.11 2.60
CA LEU A 196 19.13 9.38 1.89
C LEU A 196 18.58 10.49 2.79
N ALA A 197 17.66 10.18 3.68
CA ALA A 197 17.13 11.14 4.66
C ALA A 197 18.25 11.69 5.57
N ARG A 198 19.14 10.84 6.07
CA ARG A 198 20.30 11.25 6.88
C ARG A 198 21.27 12.14 6.08
N GLU A 199 21.58 11.75 4.85
CA GLU A 199 22.49 12.48 3.95
C GLU A 199 21.94 13.86 3.56
N ASN A 200 20.64 14.00 3.43
CA ASN A 200 19.96 15.23 2.99
C ASN A 200 19.33 16.05 4.13
N GLY A 201 19.53 15.64 5.38
CA GLY A 201 19.01 16.37 6.55
C GLY A 201 17.48 16.36 6.66
N TRP A 202 16.81 15.31 6.15
CA TRP A 202 15.37 15.13 6.31
C TRP A 202 15.04 14.70 7.74
N HIS A 203 13.81 14.91 8.15
CA HIS A 203 13.34 14.36 9.42
C HIS A 203 13.23 12.84 9.33
N ILE A 204 13.47 12.17 10.46
CA ILE A 204 13.35 10.71 10.56
C ILE A 204 12.40 10.37 11.69
N LEU A 205 11.27 9.78 11.32
CA LEU A 205 10.27 9.25 12.26
C LEU A 205 10.73 7.88 12.76
N LYS A 206 11.13 7.82 14.00
CA LYS A 206 11.49 6.56 14.68
C LYS A 206 10.22 5.92 15.22
N ALA A 207 9.93 4.66 14.80
CA ALA A 207 8.79 3.89 15.28
C ALA A 207 9.03 3.34 16.70
#